data_929f4099e584e7fc575b6d18c388785b
#
_entry.id   929f4099e584e7fc575b6d18c388785b
#
_cell.length_a   1.000
_cell.length_b   1.000
_cell.length_c   1.000
_cell.angle_alpha   90.00
_cell.angle_beta   90.00
_cell.angle_gamma   90.00
#
_symmetry.space_group_name_H-M   'P 1'
#
loop_
_entity.id
_entity.type
_entity.pdbx_description
1 polymer ?
#
loop_
_entity_poly.entity_id
_entity_poly.type
_entity_poly.pdbx_seq_one_letter_code
_entity_poly.pdbx_strand_id
1 'polypeptide(L)'
;MRVILIGKNGQLGRSVQNIVDKKKQNNNFTFVGRDELDLTNDNNIDKYFNHNHFDLIINCAAYTNVDRAEEETALADQINHLAVSKLSKVANKKKAKLIHISTDYVFDGKSVKPYLEIDKTNPFNTYGKTK
;
A
#
# COMPACT_ATOMS: atom_id res chain seq x y z
N MET A 1 -11.59 7.27 -15.72
CA MET A 1 -10.70 7.27 -14.52
C MET A 1 -9.69 6.15 -14.70
N ARG A 2 -8.40 6.48 -14.76
CA ARG A 2 -7.30 5.50 -14.85
C ARG A 2 -6.87 5.11 -13.44
N VAL A 3 -6.83 3.83 -13.15
CA VAL A 3 -6.54 3.28 -11.83
C VAL A 3 -5.27 2.42 -11.91
N ILE A 4 -4.33 2.64 -11.00
CA ILE A 4 -3.25 1.70 -10.75
C ILE A 4 -3.48 0.98 -9.43
N LEU A 5 -3.31 -0.35 -9.43
CA LEU A 5 -3.26 -1.17 -8.23
C LEU A 5 -1.85 -1.74 -8.08
N ILE A 6 -1.20 -1.37 -6.98
CA ILE A 6 0.14 -1.82 -6.60
C ILE A 6 0.00 -3.03 -5.66
N GLY A 7 0.78 -4.08 -5.90
CA GLY A 7 0.71 -5.31 -5.11
C GLY A 7 -0.25 -6.37 -5.67
N LYS A 8 -0.31 -6.48 -7.01
CA LYS A 8 -1.18 -7.44 -7.75
C LYS A 8 -1.05 -8.89 -7.30
N ASN A 9 0.12 -9.29 -6.80
CA ASN A 9 0.42 -10.67 -6.41
C ASN A 9 -0.02 -11.02 -4.98
N GLY A 10 -0.37 -10.02 -4.16
CA GLY A 10 -0.89 -10.19 -2.81
C GLY A 10 -2.35 -10.65 -2.80
N GLN A 11 -2.84 -11.08 -1.63
CA GLN A 11 -4.21 -11.59 -1.47
C GLN A 11 -5.26 -10.56 -1.91
N LEU A 12 -5.18 -9.32 -1.40
CA LEU A 12 -6.12 -8.26 -1.75
C LEU A 12 -6.00 -7.86 -3.22
N GLY A 13 -4.76 -7.72 -3.73
CA GLY A 13 -4.52 -7.38 -5.13
C GLY A 13 -5.17 -8.37 -6.10
N ARG A 14 -4.99 -9.68 -5.85
CA ARG A 14 -5.64 -10.74 -6.63
C ARG A 14 -7.16 -10.70 -6.53
N SER A 15 -7.71 -10.44 -5.34
CA SER A 15 -9.16 -10.34 -5.14
C SER A 15 -9.76 -9.21 -5.94
N VAL A 16 -9.13 -8.02 -5.92
CA VAL A 16 -9.58 -6.88 -6.72
C VAL A 16 -9.47 -7.17 -8.22
N GLN A 17 -8.35 -7.76 -8.67
CA GLN A 17 -8.16 -8.13 -10.07
C GLN A 17 -9.27 -9.07 -10.55
N ASN A 18 -9.58 -10.12 -9.80
CA ASN A 18 -10.65 -11.06 -10.11
C ASN A 18 -12.03 -10.36 -10.25
N ILE A 19 -12.31 -9.35 -9.42
CA ILE A 19 -13.57 -8.59 -9.49
C ILE A 19 -13.60 -7.73 -10.75
N VAL A 20 -12.50 -7.05 -11.05
CA VAL A 20 -12.37 -6.19 -12.23
C VAL A 20 -12.52 -7.01 -13.51
N ASP A 21 -11.88 -8.20 -13.57
CA ASP A 21 -11.97 -9.13 -14.69
C ASP A 21 -13.40 -9.61 -14.91
N LYS A 22 -14.08 -10.05 -13.84
CA LYS A 22 -15.49 -10.48 -13.89
C LYS A 22 -16.43 -9.37 -14.38
N LYS A 23 -16.15 -8.11 -14.02
CA LYS A 23 -16.96 -6.95 -14.43
C LYS A 23 -16.55 -6.39 -15.80
N LYS A 24 -15.56 -6.98 -16.48
CA LYS A 24 -15.02 -6.53 -17.78
C LYS A 24 -14.60 -5.05 -17.77
N GLN A 25 -14.02 -4.60 -16.66
CA GLN A 25 -13.59 -3.20 -16.46
C GLN A 25 -12.08 -2.99 -16.62
N ASN A 26 -11.38 -3.94 -17.23
CA ASN A 26 -9.89 -4.01 -17.30
C ASN A 26 -9.27 -2.79 -18.00
N ASN A 27 -9.96 -2.18 -18.95
CA ASN A 27 -9.43 -1.07 -19.75
C ASN A 27 -9.02 0.16 -18.94
N ASN A 28 -9.49 0.27 -17.69
CA ASN A 28 -9.18 1.39 -16.80
C ASN A 28 -8.19 1.04 -15.69
N PHE A 29 -7.83 -0.24 -15.55
CA PHE A 29 -6.97 -0.72 -14.49
C PHE A 29 -5.59 -1.13 -15.01
N THR A 30 -4.55 -0.73 -14.28
CA THR A 30 -3.19 -1.23 -14.42
C THR A 30 -2.81 -1.94 -13.13
N PHE A 31 -2.47 -3.22 -13.23
CA PHE A 31 -2.07 -4.04 -12.09
C PHE A 31 -0.56 -4.24 -12.12
N VAL A 32 0.14 -3.83 -11.07
CA VAL A 32 1.60 -3.94 -10.98
C VAL A 32 2.05 -4.73 -9.75
N GLY A 33 3.08 -5.51 -9.93
CA GLY A 33 3.81 -6.20 -8.88
C GLY A 33 5.18 -5.57 -8.67
N ARG A 34 6.02 -6.26 -7.89
CA ARG A 34 7.37 -5.78 -7.56
C ARG A 34 8.27 -5.65 -8.79
N ASP A 35 8.08 -6.53 -9.78
CA ASP A 35 8.92 -6.56 -10.98
C ASP A 35 8.71 -5.30 -11.86
N GLU A 36 7.49 -4.74 -11.84
CA GLU A 36 7.17 -3.53 -12.59
C GLU A 36 7.37 -2.26 -11.76
N LEU A 37 7.07 -2.33 -10.45
CA LEU A 37 7.16 -1.19 -9.52
C LEU A 37 7.70 -1.66 -8.17
N ASP A 38 9.01 -1.56 -7.99
CA ASP A 38 9.68 -1.89 -6.73
C ASP A 38 9.60 -0.72 -5.75
N LEU A 39 8.83 -0.91 -4.68
CA LEU A 39 8.66 0.08 -3.62
C LEU A 39 9.88 0.24 -2.71
N THR A 40 10.89 -0.63 -2.83
CA THR A 40 12.16 -0.45 -2.11
C THR A 40 13.10 0.53 -2.81
N ASN A 41 12.74 1.02 -4.01
CA ASN A 41 13.58 1.88 -4.83
C ASN A 41 12.83 3.16 -5.22
N ASP A 42 13.16 4.27 -4.55
CA ASP A 42 12.56 5.59 -4.80
C ASP A 42 12.71 6.06 -6.24
N ASN A 43 13.84 5.79 -6.87
CA ASN A 43 14.07 6.17 -8.26
C ASN A 43 13.16 5.38 -9.22
N ASN A 44 12.87 4.12 -8.89
CA ASN A 44 11.92 3.30 -9.65
C ASN A 44 10.50 3.89 -9.55
N ILE A 45 10.08 4.31 -8.36
CA ILE A 45 8.79 4.97 -8.15
C ILE A 45 8.70 6.26 -8.97
N ASP A 46 9.70 7.13 -8.89
CA ASP A 46 9.72 8.39 -9.64
C ASP A 46 9.67 8.15 -11.15
N LYS A 47 10.52 7.25 -11.64
CA LYS A 47 10.57 6.91 -13.07
C LYS A 47 9.23 6.36 -13.56
N TYR A 48 8.62 5.44 -12.80
CA TYR A 48 7.35 4.84 -13.17
C TYR A 48 6.24 5.89 -13.30
N PHE A 49 6.07 6.75 -12.30
CA PHE A 49 5.03 7.78 -12.30
C PHE A 49 5.36 9.00 -13.17
N ASN A 50 6.60 9.22 -13.56
CA ASN A 50 6.92 10.25 -14.55
C ASN A 50 6.42 9.88 -15.96
N HIS A 51 6.43 8.62 -16.30
CA HIS A 51 5.98 8.11 -17.61
C HIS A 51 4.50 7.69 -17.63
N ASN A 52 3.87 7.54 -16.46
CA ASN A 52 2.50 7.09 -16.36
C ASN A 52 1.66 8.08 -15.54
N HIS A 53 0.40 8.23 -15.95
CA HIS A 53 -0.55 9.07 -15.21
C HIS A 53 -1.77 8.26 -14.82
N PHE A 54 -2.17 8.38 -13.55
CA PHE A 54 -3.33 7.74 -12.96
C PHE A 54 -4.17 8.76 -12.18
N ASP A 55 -5.49 8.55 -12.15
CA ASP A 55 -6.42 9.36 -11.37
C ASP A 55 -6.58 8.79 -9.95
N LEU A 56 -6.33 7.48 -9.79
CA LEU A 56 -6.42 6.76 -8.52
C LEU A 56 -5.27 5.76 -8.39
N ILE A 57 -4.59 5.80 -7.26
CA ILE A 57 -3.57 4.85 -6.83
C ILE A 57 -4.14 4.02 -5.69
N ILE A 58 -4.22 2.69 -5.86
CA ILE A 58 -4.61 1.74 -4.81
C ILE A 58 -3.35 0.97 -4.40
N ASN A 59 -2.85 1.24 -3.21
CA ASN A 59 -1.69 0.54 -2.67
C ASN A 59 -2.11 -0.63 -1.79
N CYS A 60 -2.06 -1.84 -2.37
CA CYS A 60 -2.25 -3.11 -1.68
C CYS A 60 -0.91 -3.78 -1.32
N ALA A 61 0.23 -3.20 -1.73
CA ALA A 61 1.53 -3.72 -1.37
C ALA A 61 1.88 -3.37 0.08
N ALA A 62 2.42 -4.34 0.78
CA ALA A 62 2.93 -4.19 2.14
C ALA A 62 3.95 -5.29 2.47
N TYR A 63 4.85 -5.00 3.39
CA TYR A 63 5.60 -6.01 4.12
C TYR A 63 4.71 -6.53 5.25
N THR A 64 4.26 -7.79 5.18
CA THR A 64 3.20 -8.32 6.07
C THR A 64 3.66 -9.41 7.02
N ASN A 65 4.93 -9.83 6.96
CA ASN A 65 5.46 -10.81 7.90
C ASN A 65 5.78 -10.12 9.23
N VAL A 66 4.87 -10.24 10.20
CA VAL A 66 4.92 -9.54 11.48
C VAL A 66 6.18 -9.92 12.27
N ASP A 67 6.49 -11.21 12.35
CA ASP A 67 7.64 -11.71 13.13
C ASP A 67 8.97 -11.31 12.48
N ARG A 68 9.10 -11.50 11.17
CA ARG A 68 10.31 -11.08 10.44
C ARG A 68 10.50 -9.57 10.39
N ALA A 69 9.45 -8.77 10.56
CA ALA A 69 9.58 -7.33 10.62
C ALA A 69 10.45 -6.87 11.81
N GLU A 70 10.52 -7.66 12.90
CA GLU A 70 11.40 -7.37 14.03
C GLU A 70 12.90 -7.51 13.66
N GLU A 71 13.23 -8.41 12.74
CA GLU A 71 14.58 -8.62 12.22
C GLU A 71 14.87 -7.74 11.00
N GLU A 72 13.89 -7.60 10.11
CA GLU A 72 13.98 -6.85 8.85
C GLU A 72 13.35 -5.45 8.97
N THR A 73 13.58 -4.76 10.09
CA THR A 73 12.96 -3.47 10.43
C THR A 73 13.11 -2.43 9.32
N ALA A 74 14.31 -2.31 8.74
CA ALA A 74 14.59 -1.34 7.68
C ALA A 74 13.78 -1.64 6.40
N LEU A 75 13.60 -2.91 6.05
CA LEU A 75 12.81 -3.32 4.89
C LEU A 75 11.32 -3.09 5.13
N ALA A 76 10.82 -3.40 6.34
CA ALA A 76 9.44 -3.14 6.72
C ALA A 76 9.13 -1.64 6.68
N ASP A 77 10.00 -0.80 7.24
CA ASP A 77 9.88 0.67 7.21
C ASP A 77 9.93 1.22 5.78
N GLN A 78 10.86 0.73 4.95
CA GLN A 78 10.96 1.15 3.56
C GLN A 78 9.67 0.89 2.79
N ILE A 79 9.06 -0.28 2.93
CA ILE A 79 7.86 -0.67 2.15
C ILE A 79 6.58 -0.08 2.74
N ASN A 80 6.41 -0.15 4.07
CA ASN A 80 5.15 0.21 4.73
C ASN A 80 5.03 1.71 5.03
N HIS A 81 6.15 2.42 5.18
CA HIS A 81 6.17 3.83 5.56
C HIS A 81 6.78 4.71 4.46
N LEU A 82 8.08 4.56 4.16
CA LEU A 82 8.78 5.48 3.27
C LEU A 82 8.22 5.46 1.85
N ALA A 83 7.95 4.28 1.30
CA ALA A 83 7.33 4.14 -0.01
C ALA A 83 5.91 4.73 -0.03
N VAL A 84 5.12 4.55 1.04
CA VAL A 84 3.77 5.13 1.15
C VAL A 84 3.84 6.65 1.21
N SER A 85 4.78 7.22 1.97
CA SER A 85 5.08 8.66 1.97
C SER A 85 5.43 9.16 0.56
N LYS A 86 6.26 8.41 -0.17
CA LYS A 86 6.62 8.72 -1.56
C LYS A 86 5.40 8.68 -2.49
N LEU A 87 4.58 7.63 -2.41
CA LEU A 87 3.34 7.51 -3.19
C LEU A 87 2.36 8.65 -2.89
N SER A 88 2.27 9.08 -1.63
CA SER A 88 1.45 10.24 -1.23
C SER A 88 1.92 11.53 -1.91
N LYS A 89 3.23 11.78 -1.93
CA LYS A 89 3.83 12.94 -2.63
C LYS A 89 3.56 12.89 -4.15
N VAL A 90 3.70 11.70 -4.73
CA VAL A 90 3.39 11.47 -6.16
C VAL A 90 1.91 11.73 -6.44
N ALA A 91 1.00 11.18 -5.63
CA ALA A 91 -0.43 11.37 -5.77
C ALA A 91 -0.79 12.86 -5.71
N ASN A 92 -0.27 13.59 -4.73
CA ASN A 92 -0.49 15.03 -4.60
C ASN A 92 0.02 15.80 -5.83
N LYS A 93 1.27 15.56 -6.26
CA LYS A 93 1.87 16.19 -7.44
C LYS A 93 1.07 15.93 -8.72
N LYS A 94 0.54 14.72 -8.88
CA LYS A 94 -0.23 14.29 -10.07
C LYS A 94 -1.72 14.56 -9.95
N LYS A 95 -2.19 15.14 -8.82
CA LYS A 95 -3.62 15.35 -8.51
C LYS A 95 -4.43 14.04 -8.55
N ALA A 96 -3.80 12.93 -8.21
CA ALA A 96 -4.41 11.61 -8.08
C ALA A 96 -4.91 11.40 -6.64
N LYS A 97 -5.90 10.52 -6.49
CA LYS A 97 -6.29 10.01 -5.16
C LYS A 97 -5.40 8.83 -4.78
N LEU A 98 -5.13 8.66 -3.48
CA LEU A 98 -4.42 7.50 -2.94
C LEU A 98 -5.33 6.78 -1.95
N ILE A 99 -5.52 5.46 -2.16
CA ILE A 99 -6.08 4.54 -1.18
C ILE A 99 -4.94 3.65 -0.71
N HIS A 100 -4.69 3.65 0.60
CA HIS A 100 -3.69 2.80 1.24
C HIS A 100 -4.35 1.94 2.32
N ILE A 101 -3.91 0.68 2.43
CA ILE A 101 -4.48 -0.29 3.37
C ILE A 101 -3.66 -0.28 4.65
N SER A 102 -4.27 0.08 5.76
CA SER A 102 -3.69 0.01 7.10
C SER A 102 -3.96 -1.35 7.75
N THR A 103 -3.78 -1.46 9.05
CA THR A 103 -3.95 -2.67 9.85
C THR A 103 -4.45 -2.34 11.25
N ASP A 104 -5.14 -3.27 11.89
CA ASP A 104 -5.49 -3.23 13.31
C ASP A 104 -4.27 -3.28 14.26
N TYR A 105 -3.12 -3.78 13.78
CA TYR A 105 -1.85 -3.77 14.52
C TYR A 105 -1.33 -2.36 14.84
N VAL A 106 -1.95 -1.31 14.32
CA VAL A 106 -1.66 0.08 14.74
C VAL A 106 -2.17 0.37 16.16
N PHE A 107 -3.07 -0.46 16.69
CA PHE A 107 -3.58 -0.36 18.05
C PHE A 107 -2.84 -1.34 18.99
N ASP A 108 -3.01 -1.13 20.30
CA ASP A 108 -2.33 -1.93 21.33
C ASP A 108 -3.07 -3.21 21.76
N GLY A 109 -4.25 -3.46 21.21
CA GLY A 109 -5.02 -4.66 21.49
C GLY A 109 -5.60 -4.76 22.93
N LYS A 110 -5.52 -3.69 23.73
CA LYS A 110 -5.95 -3.69 25.13
C LYS A 110 -7.45 -3.37 25.33
N SER A 111 -8.09 -2.83 24.29
CA SER A 111 -9.51 -2.48 24.38
C SER A 111 -10.39 -3.72 24.39
N VAL A 112 -11.36 -3.74 25.30
CA VAL A 112 -12.45 -4.75 25.34
C VAL A 112 -13.62 -4.39 24.40
N LYS A 113 -13.56 -3.21 23.79
CA LYS A 113 -14.52 -2.74 22.77
C LYS A 113 -13.83 -2.65 21.41
N PRO A 114 -14.58 -2.73 20.30
CA PRO A 114 -14.03 -2.47 18.98
C PRO A 114 -13.35 -1.09 18.92
N TYR A 115 -12.18 -1.02 18.27
CA TYR A 115 -11.51 0.24 18.02
C TYR A 115 -12.25 1.04 16.93
N LEU A 116 -12.20 2.35 17.06
CA LEU A 116 -12.72 3.32 16.10
C LEU A 116 -11.56 4.00 15.35
N GLU A 117 -11.86 4.62 14.22
CA GLU A 117 -10.89 5.35 13.40
C GLU A 117 -10.26 6.56 14.11
N ILE A 118 -10.95 7.09 15.13
CA ILE A 118 -10.50 8.22 15.96
C ILE A 118 -9.68 7.79 17.18
N ASP A 119 -9.61 6.49 17.47
CA ASP A 119 -8.88 6.00 18.65
C ASP A 119 -7.38 6.20 18.45
N LYS A 120 -6.69 6.50 19.54
CA LYS A 120 -5.24 6.71 19.52
C LYS A 120 -4.53 5.41 19.19
N THR A 121 -3.67 5.46 18.17
CA THR A 121 -2.78 4.35 17.83
C THR A 121 -1.68 4.19 18.89
N ASN A 122 -1.31 2.93 19.17
CA ASN A 122 -0.23 2.57 20.11
C ASN A 122 0.34 1.19 19.76
N PRO A 123 1.01 1.05 18.60
CA PRO A 123 1.47 -0.24 18.10
C PRO A 123 2.58 -0.84 18.98
N PHE A 124 2.51 -2.16 19.23
CA PHE A 124 3.52 -2.87 20.01
C PHE A 124 4.71 -3.33 19.19
N ASN A 125 4.47 -3.78 17.96
CA ASN A 125 5.46 -4.41 17.11
C ASN A 125 5.91 -3.50 15.96
N THR A 126 7.02 -3.87 15.34
CA THR A 126 7.60 -3.16 14.20
C THR A 126 6.63 -3.07 13.02
N TYR A 127 5.91 -4.16 12.72
CA TYR A 127 4.90 -4.13 11.65
C TYR A 127 3.85 -3.03 11.87
N GLY A 128 3.24 -3.00 13.05
CA GLY A 128 2.25 -1.96 13.38
C GLY A 128 2.84 -0.54 13.39
N LYS A 129 4.10 -0.38 13.86
CA LYS A 129 4.78 0.93 13.87
C LYS A 129 5.06 1.47 12.47
N THR A 130 5.28 0.58 11.50
CA THR A 130 5.59 0.96 10.12
C THR A 130 4.35 1.22 9.27
N LYS A 131 3.17 0.79 9.74
CA LYS A 131 1.87 0.94 9.05
C LYS A 131 1.14 2.19 9.44
#